data_ffbe0d1e9489d13c6ab5074a3623ffce
#
_entry.id   ffbe0d1e9489d13c6ab5074a3623ffce
#
_cell.length_a   1.000
_cell.length_b   1.000
_cell.length_c   1.000
_cell.angle_alpha   90.00
_cell.angle_beta   90.00
_cell.angle_gamma   90.00
#
_symmetry.space_group_name_H-M   'P 1'
#
loop_
_entity.id
_entity.type
_entity.pdbx_description
1 polymer ?
#
loop_
_entity_poly.entity_id
_entity_poly.type
_entity_poly.pdbx_seq_one_letter_code
_entity_poly.pdbx_strand_id
1 'polypeptide(L)'
;LENNSSAMALKELLAKCNVTVEMSDYAHMEKVGTLGVRLPRNDEWIQTDSGDLILYQGHYMVIYYDRNSYSLTRLGKIINVTQDELKNALGKGNVTVVLSLE
;
A
#
# COMPACT_ATOMS: atom_id res chain seq x y z
N LEU A 1 -0.72 9.42 -6.08
CA LEU A 1 -0.27 9.49 -4.68
C LEU A 1 -0.97 10.60 -3.91
N GLU A 2 -1.07 10.42 -2.61
CA GLU A 2 -1.61 11.43 -1.72
C GLU A 2 -0.63 12.60 -1.54
N ASN A 3 -1.15 13.76 -1.13
CA ASN A 3 -0.34 14.92 -0.86
C ASN A 3 0.02 14.99 0.64
N ASN A 4 0.92 14.10 1.06
CA ASN A 4 1.44 14.07 2.42
C ASN A 4 2.94 13.72 2.41
N SER A 5 3.62 13.93 3.53
CA SER A 5 5.06 13.69 3.62
C SER A 5 5.43 12.22 3.44
N SER A 6 4.55 11.30 3.80
CA SER A 6 4.78 9.86 3.61
C SER A 6 4.81 9.51 2.12
N ALA A 7 3.85 9.99 1.35
CA ALA A 7 3.78 9.76 -0.10
C ALA A 7 4.94 10.45 -0.83
N MET A 8 5.32 11.65 -0.39
CA MET A 8 6.47 12.36 -0.97
C MET A 8 7.78 11.62 -0.70
N ALA A 9 7.96 11.08 0.50
CA ALA A 9 9.13 10.28 0.85
C ALA A 9 9.20 9.00 0.01
N LEU A 10 8.06 8.33 -0.21
CA LEU A 10 7.98 7.18 -1.09
C LEU A 10 8.38 7.55 -2.52
N LYS A 11 7.88 8.67 -3.03
CA LYS A 11 8.21 9.15 -4.37
C LYS A 11 9.71 9.41 -4.52
N GLU A 12 10.34 10.02 -3.53
CA GLU A 12 11.78 10.26 -3.53
C GLU A 12 12.58 8.94 -3.54
N LEU A 13 12.13 7.96 -2.76
CA LEU A 13 12.75 6.63 -2.74
C LEU A 13 12.65 5.97 -4.12
N LEU A 14 11.49 6.02 -4.74
CA LEU A 14 11.26 5.42 -6.06
C LEU A 14 12.02 6.13 -7.17
N ALA A 15 12.34 7.41 -7.00
CA ALA A 15 13.17 8.15 -7.95
C ALA A 15 14.62 7.63 -7.97
N LYS A 16 15.06 6.99 -6.91
CA LYS A 16 16.42 6.43 -6.79
C LYS A 16 16.48 4.98 -7.25
N CYS A 17 15.45 4.18 -6.94
CA CYS A 17 15.40 2.76 -7.27
C CYS A 17 13.98 2.24 -7.18
N ASN A 18 13.72 1.13 -7.85
CA ASN A 18 12.47 0.40 -7.65
C ASN A 18 12.50 -0.29 -6.28
N VAL A 19 11.31 -0.45 -5.69
CA VAL A 19 11.16 -1.14 -4.41
C VAL A 19 10.35 -2.40 -4.63
N THR A 20 10.91 -3.54 -4.22
CA THR A 20 10.25 -4.83 -4.29
C THR A 20 9.73 -5.18 -2.90
N VAL A 21 8.45 -5.49 -2.81
CA VAL A 21 7.78 -5.84 -1.55
C VAL A 21 7.19 -7.23 -1.66
N GLU A 22 7.62 -8.12 -0.77
CA GLU A 22 7.01 -9.44 -0.60
C GLU A 22 5.81 -9.28 0.32
N MET A 23 4.61 -9.59 -0.17
CA MET A 23 3.37 -9.34 0.54
C MET A 23 2.60 -10.64 0.78
N SER A 24 1.89 -10.71 1.90
CA SER A 24 1.05 -11.84 2.26
C SER A 24 -0.34 -11.37 2.68
N ASP A 25 -1.32 -12.28 2.61
CA ASP A 25 -2.68 -11.99 3.02
C ASP A 25 -2.78 -11.75 4.54
N TYR A 26 -3.57 -10.77 4.91
CA TYR A 26 -3.95 -10.53 6.30
C TYR A 26 -5.46 -10.34 6.37
N ALA A 27 -6.13 -11.14 7.20
CA ALA A 27 -7.58 -11.06 7.46
C ALA A 27 -8.46 -11.12 6.20
N HIS A 28 -7.95 -11.64 5.08
CA HIS A 28 -8.63 -11.74 3.78
C HIS A 28 -9.16 -10.41 3.23
N MET A 29 -8.55 -9.28 3.63
CA MET A 29 -8.94 -7.96 3.14
C MET A 29 -7.77 -7.12 2.64
N GLU A 30 -6.53 -7.57 2.88
CA GLU A 30 -5.34 -6.79 2.53
C GLU A 30 -4.13 -7.66 2.26
N LYS A 31 -3.21 -7.12 1.45
CA LYS A 31 -1.86 -7.65 1.29
C LYS A 31 -0.91 -6.78 2.10
N VAL A 32 -0.07 -7.39 2.91
CA VAL A 32 0.86 -6.70 3.82
C VAL A 32 2.29 -7.16 3.57
N GLY A 33 3.20 -6.22 3.49
CA GLY A 33 4.64 -6.50 3.38
C GLY A 33 5.47 -5.37 3.95
N THR A 34 6.73 -5.64 4.27
CA THR A 34 7.64 -4.61 4.77
C THR A 34 8.34 -3.90 3.62
N LEU A 35 8.45 -2.57 3.74
CA LEU A 35 9.19 -1.75 2.77
C LEU A 35 10.70 -1.91 2.89
N GLY A 36 11.21 -2.35 4.06
CA GLY A 36 12.65 -2.37 4.32
C GLY A 36 13.24 -1.04 4.76
N VAL A 37 12.46 0.03 4.71
CA VAL A 37 12.84 1.37 5.17
C VAL A 37 11.66 1.98 5.91
N ARG A 38 11.93 3.01 6.72
CA ARG A 38 10.86 3.75 7.39
C ARG A 38 10.58 5.05 6.65
N LEU A 39 9.29 5.37 6.54
CA LEU A 39 8.80 6.63 5.99
C LEU A 39 8.12 7.44 7.08
N PRO A 40 8.03 8.78 6.92
CA PRO A 40 7.26 9.60 7.85
C PRO A 40 5.82 9.11 7.97
N ARG A 41 5.25 9.18 9.17
CA ARG A 41 3.87 8.77 9.43
C ARG A 41 2.95 9.99 9.38
N ASN A 42 1.78 9.80 8.81
CA ASN A 42 0.69 10.77 8.80
C ASN A 42 -0.60 10.05 9.16
N ASP A 43 -0.57 9.29 10.27
CA ASP A 43 -1.68 8.44 10.66
C ASP A 43 -2.91 9.26 11.02
N GLU A 44 -4.06 8.85 10.49
CA GLU A 44 -5.37 9.40 10.85
C GLU A 44 -6.39 8.27 10.76
N TRP A 45 -7.52 8.43 11.43
CA TRP A 45 -8.58 7.45 11.35
C TRP A 45 -9.24 7.55 9.97
N ILE A 46 -9.07 6.51 9.16
CA ILE A 46 -9.61 6.48 7.81
C ILE A 46 -10.39 5.19 7.58
N GLN A 47 -11.33 5.24 6.66
CA GLN A 47 -11.98 4.04 6.11
C GLN A 47 -11.28 3.72 4.79
N THR A 48 -10.69 2.53 4.73
CA THR A 48 -10.02 2.07 3.51
C THR A 48 -11.02 1.46 2.55
N ASP A 49 -10.64 1.41 1.29
CA ASP A 49 -11.44 0.78 0.24
C ASP A 49 -10.50 0.01 -0.69
N SER A 50 -11.10 -0.76 -1.59
CA SER A 50 -10.36 -1.53 -2.59
C SER A 50 -9.42 -0.63 -3.40
N GLY A 51 -8.15 -1.01 -3.49
CA GLY A 51 -7.12 -0.26 -4.19
C GLY A 51 -6.37 0.77 -3.36
N ASP A 52 -6.73 0.97 -2.09
CA ASP A 52 -6.00 1.89 -1.22
C ASP A 52 -4.60 1.35 -0.92
N LEU A 53 -3.60 2.20 -1.14
CA LEU A 53 -2.21 1.93 -0.82
C LEU A 53 -1.89 2.62 0.49
N ILE A 54 -1.54 1.86 1.51
CA ILE A 54 -1.46 2.31 2.90
C ILE A 54 -0.06 2.08 3.46
N LEU A 55 0.39 3.02 4.30
CA LEU A 55 1.56 2.87 5.15
C LEU A 55 1.09 2.58 6.57
N TYR A 56 1.56 1.49 7.15
CA TYR A 56 1.23 1.10 8.51
C TYR A 56 2.50 1.08 9.37
N GLN A 57 2.44 1.76 10.49
CA GLN A 57 3.55 1.88 11.45
C GLN A 57 4.87 2.40 10.83
N GLY A 58 4.78 3.12 9.73
CA GLY A 58 5.92 3.76 9.09
C GLY A 58 6.78 2.84 8.21
N HIS A 59 6.55 1.53 8.22
CA HIS A 59 7.41 0.59 7.47
C HIS A 59 6.68 -0.59 6.82
N TYR A 60 5.40 -0.78 7.08
CA TYR A 60 4.60 -1.78 6.38
C TYR A 60 3.85 -1.14 5.23
N MET A 61 3.91 -1.75 4.07
CA MET A 61 3.06 -1.39 2.93
C MET A 61 1.88 -2.33 2.90
N VAL A 62 0.69 -1.76 2.71
CA VAL A 62 -0.57 -2.51 2.68
C VAL A 62 -1.34 -2.11 1.43
N ILE A 63 -1.84 -3.10 0.69
CA ILE A 63 -2.79 -2.88 -0.40
C ILE A 63 -4.10 -3.51 0.02
N TYR A 64 -5.12 -2.66 0.22
CA TYR A 64 -6.45 -3.14 0.58
C TYR A 64 -7.22 -3.56 -0.67
N TYR A 65 -7.89 -4.67 -0.58
CA TYR A 65 -8.84 -5.11 -1.60
C TYR A 65 -10.25 -5.31 -1.01
N ASP A 66 -10.43 -4.86 0.23
CA ASP A 66 -11.71 -4.81 0.92
C ASP A 66 -11.71 -3.62 1.88
N ARG A 67 -12.83 -3.36 2.56
CA ARG A 67 -12.96 -2.21 3.46
C ARG A 67 -12.48 -2.52 4.87
N ASN A 68 -11.85 -1.53 5.48
CA ASN A 68 -11.46 -1.55 6.88
C ASN A 68 -11.43 -0.12 7.41
N SER A 69 -11.47 0.05 8.74
CA SER A 69 -11.32 1.36 9.37
C SER A 69 -10.29 1.26 10.48
N TYR A 70 -9.29 2.13 10.42
CA TYR A 70 -8.19 2.10 11.38
C TYR A 70 -7.39 3.40 11.33
N SER A 71 -6.48 3.60 12.29
CA SER A 71 -5.54 4.72 12.28
C SER A 71 -4.36 4.38 11.37
N LEU A 72 -4.38 4.92 10.16
CA LEU A 72 -3.45 4.55 9.08
C LEU A 72 -3.02 5.78 8.30
N THR A 73 -1.92 5.65 7.56
CA THR A 73 -1.46 6.67 6.62
C THR A 73 -1.76 6.23 5.19
N ARG A 74 -2.57 6.99 4.46
CA ARG A 74 -2.83 6.71 3.06
C ARG A 74 -1.70 7.25 2.19
N LEU A 75 -1.09 6.38 1.40
CA LEU A 75 -0.05 6.76 0.42
C LEU A 75 -0.65 7.13 -0.93
N GLY A 76 -1.70 6.43 -1.34
CA GLY A 76 -2.32 6.65 -2.62
C GLY A 76 -3.42 5.64 -2.88
N LYS A 77 -3.84 5.57 -4.14
CA LYS A 77 -4.89 4.65 -4.56
C LYS A 77 -4.58 4.09 -5.94
N ILE A 78 -4.81 2.81 -6.12
CA ILE A 78 -4.78 2.16 -7.43
C ILE A 78 -6.09 2.52 -8.14
N ILE A 79 -5.98 3.16 -9.30
CA ILE A 79 -7.13 3.64 -10.07
C ILE A 79 -7.37 2.74 -11.28
N ASN A 80 -8.57 2.85 -11.85
CA ASN A 80 -8.98 2.11 -13.05
C ASN A 80 -9.03 0.59 -12.86
N VAL A 81 -9.26 0.13 -11.61
CA VAL A 81 -9.45 -1.28 -11.32
C VAL A 81 -10.70 -1.46 -10.46
N THR A 82 -11.39 -2.58 -10.65
CA THR A 82 -12.48 -3.00 -9.77
C THR A 82 -11.91 -3.84 -8.63
N GLN A 83 -12.72 -4.06 -7.59
CA GLN A 83 -12.35 -4.94 -6.49
C GLN A 83 -12.04 -6.37 -6.99
N ASP A 84 -12.85 -6.88 -7.91
CA ASP A 84 -12.65 -8.23 -8.47
C ASP A 84 -11.35 -8.33 -9.27
N GLU A 85 -11.05 -7.32 -10.10
CA GLU A 85 -9.79 -7.26 -10.85
C GLU A 85 -8.60 -7.23 -9.92
N LEU A 86 -8.67 -6.43 -8.84
CA LEU A 86 -7.60 -6.32 -7.86
C LEU A 86 -7.39 -7.65 -7.12
N LYS A 87 -8.47 -8.30 -6.69
CA LYS A 87 -8.39 -9.62 -6.05
C LYS A 87 -7.77 -10.66 -6.97
N ASN A 88 -8.12 -10.65 -8.25
CA ASN A 88 -7.56 -11.57 -9.24
C ASN A 88 -6.07 -11.32 -9.47
N ALA A 89 -5.65 -10.05 -9.55
CA ALA A 89 -4.26 -9.68 -9.76
C ALA A 89 -3.38 -10.04 -8.57
N LEU A 90 -3.85 -9.77 -7.36
CA LEU A 90 -3.10 -10.06 -6.12
C LEU A 90 -3.18 -11.53 -5.73
N GLY A 91 -4.27 -12.21 -6.07
CA GLY A 91 -4.44 -13.63 -5.81
C GLY A 91 -4.58 -13.97 -4.33
N LYS A 92 -4.44 -15.27 -4.03
CA LYS A 92 -4.42 -15.79 -2.66
C LYS A 92 -2.98 -16.08 -2.25
N GLY A 93 -2.68 -15.92 -0.96
CA GLY A 93 -1.36 -16.19 -0.42
C GLY A 93 -0.36 -15.08 -0.72
N ASN A 94 0.89 -15.45 -0.90
CA ASN A 94 1.97 -14.48 -1.05
C ASN A 94 2.06 -13.94 -2.48
N VAL A 95 2.45 -12.68 -2.59
CA VAL A 95 2.65 -12.01 -3.89
C VAL A 95 3.85 -11.08 -3.77
N THR A 96 4.60 -10.94 -4.86
CA THR A 96 5.69 -9.98 -4.98
C THR A 96 5.21 -8.76 -5.75
N VAL A 97 5.36 -7.58 -5.16
CA VAL A 97 4.94 -6.32 -5.77
C VAL A 97 6.18 -5.46 -6.00
N VAL A 98 6.32 -4.92 -7.20
CA VAL A 98 7.41 -3.99 -7.54
C VAL A 98 6.82 -2.60 -7.69
N LEU A 99 7.33 -1.66 -6.92
CA LEU A 99 6.94 -0.25 -7.00
C LEU A 99 7.98 0.51 -7.82
N SER A 100 7.51 1.32 -8.75
CA SER A 100 8.39 2.12 -9.61
C SER A 100 7.74 3.44 -9.99
N LEU A 101 8.56 4.42 -10.37
CA LEU A 101 8.10 5.62 -11.07
C LEU A 101 8.16 5.39 -12.57
N GLU A 102 7.16 5.88 -13.26
CA GLU A 102 7.17 5.89 -14.73
C GLU A 102 7.87 7.10 -15.27
#